data_96687aa4c24463d90eda0ebb663af98d
#
_entry.id   96687aa4c24463d90eda0ebb663af98d
#
_cell.length_a   1.000
_cell.length_b   1.000
_cell.length_c   1.000
_cell.angle_alpha   90.00
_cell.angle_beta   90.00
_cell.angle_gamma   90.00
#
_symmetry.space_group_name_H-M   'P 1'
#
loop_
_entity.id
_entity.type
_entity.pdbx_description
1 polymer ?
#
loop_
_entity_poly.entity_id
_entity_poly.type
_entity_poly.pdbx_seq_one_letter_code
_entity_poly.pdbx_strand_id
1 'polypeptide(L)'
;MKEMTLKYGCNPNQGGARIYMNDGSDLPIEVMNGRPGYINLLDAFNSWQLVKELKEATGLPAAASFKHVSPAGAAVATDMSDTLKKIYYVDDLELSPLSTAYACARGADRMSSYGDFVALSDECDAQTATLLKREVSDGVIAPAYTDEALRILKEKRKGTYCVLKIDPAYVPAETEHKEVFGIMFEQHRNNAVITIDLFKNRPTKNKDIPEKAQRDLLIALITLKYTQSNSVCYVKDGMTIGVGAGQQSRVHCTRLAGNKADIWWLRQHPKVLALPFRDDVRRPDRDNTIDVYISDDYEDVLADGLWQNVFTTCPEPLTREEKKAWLRELHGVSLGSDAFFPFGDNIERAHRSGVDYIAQAGGSIRDDHVIDTCDKYGIAMAMTGLRLFHH
;
A
#
# COMPACT_ATOMS: atom_id res chain seq x y z
N MET A 1 2.05 8.64 29.27
CA MET A 1 2.41 10.05 28.91
C MET A 1 1.15 10.76 28.46
N LYS A 2 0.76 11.86 29.11
CA LYS A 2 -0.51 12.59 28.86
C LYS A 2 -0.55 13.35 27.54
N GLU A 3 0.58 13.92 27.15
CA GLU A 3 0.73 14.65 25.89
C GLU A 3 2.15 14.57 25.37
N MET A 4 2.32 14.84 24.08
CA MET A 4 3.65 14.97 23.44
C MET A 4 3.69 16.27 22.63
N THR A 5 4.62 17.16 22.98
CA THR A 5 4.91 18.36 22.20
C THR A 5 5.72 17.99 20.95
N LEU A 6 5.31 18.52 19.80
CA LEU A 6 5.95 18.30 18.52
C LEU A 6 6.72 19.55 18.08
N LYS A 7 7.69 19.38 17.19
CA LYS A 7 8.50 20.51 16.69
C LYS A 7 7.64 21.55 15.95
N TYR A 8 6.70 21.08 15.13
CA TYR A 8 5.69 21.86 14.39
C TYR A 8 4.58 20.91 13.92
N GLY A 9 3.50 21.44 13.37
CA GLY A 9 2.39 20.68 12.79
C GLY A 9 2.72 20.11 11.40
N CYS A 10 1.80 20.20 10.46
CA CYS A 10 2.05 19.74 9.08
C CYS A 10 3.17 20.53 8.41
N ASN A 11 3.31 21.81 8.73
CA ASN A 11 4.29 22.71 8.12
C ASN A 11 5.13 23.44 9.19
N PRO A 12 6.39 23.85 8.89
CA PRO A 12 7.27 24.54 9.84
C PRO A 12 6.69 25.81 10.46
N ASN A 13 5.80 26.52 9.77
CA ASN A 13 5.12 27.73 10.25
C ASN A 13 3.95 27.43 11.21
N GLN A 14 3.53 26.18 11.37
CA GLN A 14 2.46 25.74 12.27
C GLN A 14 3.06 25.33 13.62
N GLY A 15 3.48 26.32 14.42
CA GLY A 15 4.02 26.11 15.77
C GLY A 15 2.99 25.66 16.78
N GLY A 16 3.43 25.39 18.03
CA GLY A 16 2.54 24.97 19.13
C GLY A 16 1.90 23.60 18.96
N ALA A 17 2.48 22.74 18.10
CA ALA A 17 1.93 21.43 17.79
C ALA A 17 2.14 20.43 18.93
N ARG A 18 1.10 19.64 19.22
CA ARG A 18 1.13 18.57 20.23
C ARG A 18 0.11 17.50 19.87
N ILE A 19 0.29 16.31 20.45
CA ILE A 19 -0.75 15.26 20.50
C ILE A 19 -1.13 14.98 21.96
N TYR A 20 -2.39 14.67 22.21
CA TYR A 20 -2.95 14.33 23.52
C TYR A 20 -4.26 13.59 23.34
N MET A 21 -4.72 12.91 24.41
CA MET A 21 -6.02 12.26 24.44
C MET A 21 -7.10 13.24 24.92
N ASN A 22 -8.24 13.33 24.20
CA ASN A 22 -9.34 14.24 24.55
C ASN A 22 -9.93 13.98 25.93
N ASP A 23 -9.89 12.73 26.42
CA ASP A 23 -10.36 12.34 27.75
C ASP A 23 -9.31 12.53 28.86
N GLY A 24 -8.13 13.03 28.51
CA GLY A 24 -7.00 13.23 29.41
C GLY A 24 -6.31 11.95 29.87
N SER A 25 -6.60 10.80 29.25
CA SER A 25 -5.86 9.55 29.47
C SER A 25 -4.43 9.62 28.94
N ASP A 26 -3.63 8.61 29.21
CA ASP A 26 -2.31 8.50 28.61
C ASP A 26 -2.40 8.13 27.12
N LEU A 27 -1.43 8.63 26.32
CA LEU A 27 -1.29 8.24 24.95
C LEU A 27 -1.03 6.72 24.83
N PRO A 28 -1.70 6.02 23.91
CA PRO A 28 -1.53 4.57 23.73
C PRO A 28 -0.24 4.20 23.01
N ILE A 29 0.77 5.07 23.01
CA ILE A 29 2.07 4.87 22.36
C ILE A 29 3.23 5.16 23.29
N GLU A 30 4.35 4.50 23.02
CA GLU A 30 5.65 4.77 23.59
C GLU A 30 6.68 5.06 22.49
N VAL A 31 7.45 6.12 22.61
CA VAL A 31 8.56 6.42 21.69
C VAL A 31 9.80 5.67 22.16
N MET A 32 10.14 4.57 21.49
CA MET A 32 11.28 3.71 21.81
C MET A 32 12.59 4.33 21.30
N ASN A 33 12.54 5.14 20.24
CA ASN A 33 13.68 5.85 19.66
C ASN A 33 13.22 6.98 18.75
N GLY A 34 14.07 7.99 18.55
CA GLY A 34 13.86 9.11 17.65
C GLY A 34 12.86 10.15 18.17
N ARG A 35 12.39 10.99 17.27
CA ARG A 35 11.38 12.03 17.55
C ARG A 35 10.39 12.09 16.39
N PRO A 36 9.17 11.56 16.55
CA PRO A 36 8.16 11.60 15.50
C PRO A 36 7.69 13.02 15.21
N GLY A 37 7.52 13.35 13.94
CA GLY A 37 6.84 14.56 13.51
C GLY A 37 5.33 14.36 13.43
N TYR A 38 4.60 15.47 13.23
CA TYR A 38 3.13 15.47 13.12
C TYR A 38 2.62 14.52 12.04
N ILE A 39 3.18 14.60 10.82
CA ILE A 39 2.79 13.75 9.70
C ILE A 39 3.18 12.29 9.96
N ASN A 40 4.34 12.03 10.56
CA ASN A 40 4.76 10.67 10.93
C ASN A 40 3.74 9.99 11.86
N LEU A 41 3.17 10.74 12.81
CA LEU A 41 2.15 10.21 13.73
C LEU A 41 0.81 9.96 13.02
N LEU A 42 0.41 10.82 12.08
CA LEU A 42 -0.77 10.54 11.25
C LEU A 42 -0.59 9.26 10.43
N ASP A 43 0.57 9.09 9.79
CA ASP A 43 0.90 7.87 9.06
C ASP A 43 0.92 6.65 10.00
N ALA A 44 1.56 6.76 11.17
CA ALA A 44 1.67 5.69 12.15
C ALA A 44 0.29 5.19 12.63
N PHE A 45 -0.61 6.11 13.00
CA PHE A 45 -1.91 5.70 13.56
C PHE A 45 -2.87 5.16 12.49
N ASN A 46 -2.86 5.71 11.28
CA ASN A 46 -3.67 5.17 10.19
C ASN A 46 -3.15 3.80 9.72
N SER A 47 -1.86 3.68 9.55
CA SER A 47 -1.25 2.41 9.12
C SER A 47 -1.36 1.31 10.18
N TRP A 48 -1.30 1.64 11.48
CA TRP A 48 -1.52 0.68 12.55
C TRP A 48 -2.92 0.07 12.51
N GLN A 49 -3.95 0.90 12.35
CA GLN A 49 -5.33 0.42 12.25
C GLN A 49 -5.48 -0.54 11.05
N LEU A 50 -4.88 -0.20 9.91
CA LEU A 50 -4.91 -1.02 8.71
C LEU A 50 -4.30 -2.40 8.96
N VAL A 51 -3.07 -2.48 9.49
CA VAL A 51 -2.40 -3.78 9.67
C VAL A 51 -3.06 -4.62 10.78
N LYS A 52 -3.62 -3.99 11.80
CA LYS A 52 -4.42 -4.67 12.84
C LYS A 52 -5.64 -5.35 12.21
N GLU A 53 -6.42 -4.64 11.41
CA GLU A 53 -7.60 -5.21 10.73
C GLU A 53 -7.19 -6.30 9.71
N LEU A 54 -6.09 -6.13 8.97
CA LEU A 54 -5.59 -7.16 8.07
C LEU A 54 -5.25 -8.45 8.83
N LYS A 55 -4.57 -8.33 9.97
CA LYS A 55 -4.24 -9.48 10.83
C LYS A 55 -5.49 -10.17 11.36
N GLU A 56 -6.47 -9.40 11.84
CA GLU A 56 -7.72 -9.92 12.37
C GLU A 56 -8.56 -10.62 11.29
N ALA A 57 -8.60 -10.06 10.07
CA ALA A 57 -9.38 -10.59 8.96
C ALA A 57 -8.76 -11.84 8.32
N THR A 58 -7.44 -11.96 8.31
CA THR A 58 -6.73 -13.02 7.56
C THR A 58 -6.03 -14.04 8.46
N GLY A 59 -5.78 -13.73 9.74
CA GLY A 59 -4.98 -14.53 10.65
C GLY A 59 -3.47 -14.50 10.35
N LEU A 60 -3.03 -13.77 9.32
CA LEU A 60 -1.64 -13.72 8.86
C LEU A 60 -0.93 -12.46 9.37
N PRO A 61 0.39 -12.51 9.64
CA PRO A 61 1.17 -11.30 9.86
C PRO A 61 1.01 -10.32 8.70
N ALA A 62 0.82 -9.04 9.03
CA ALA A 62 0.55 -7.99 8.06
C ALA A 62 1.50 -6.79 8.23
N ALA A 63 1.78 -6.11 7.14
CA ALA A 63 2.55 -4.88 7.13
C ALA A 63 1.98 -3.86 6.13
N ALA A 64 2.24 -2.58 6.38
CA ALA A 64 1.89 -1.50 5.49
C ALA A 64 3.03 -0.49 5.36
N SER A 65 3.14 0.09 4.17
CA SER A 65 4.01 1.22 3.84
C SER A 65 3.12 2.44 3.62
N PHE A 66 3.24 3.45 4.47
CA PHE A 66 2.40 4.65 4.45
C PHE A 66 3.20 5.89 4.09
N LYS A 67 2.57 6.79 3.36
CA LYS A 67 3.11 8.10 3.06
C LYS A 67 2.00 9.09 2.76
N HIS A 68 2.06 10.29 3.35
CA HIS A 68 1.05 11.33 3.18
C HIS A 68 -0.37 10.84 3.52
N VAL A 69 -0.48 10.14 4.65
CA VAL A 69 -1.75 9.64 5.23
C VAL A 69 -2.51 8.69 4.30
N SER A 70 -1.79 7.97 3.44
CA SER A 70 -2.36 6.92 2.59
C SER A 70 -1.35 5.77 2.40
N PRO A 71 -1.82 4.53 2.21
CA PRO A 71 -0.93 3.41 1.92
C PRO A 71 -0.32 3.53 0.52
N ALA A 72 1.00 3.47 0.44
CA ALA A 72 1.70 3.15 -0.80
C ALA A 72 1.53 1.66 -1.13
N GLY A 73 1.42 0.83 -0.08
CA GLY A 73 1.09 -0.57 -0.18
C GLY A 73 0.82 -1.22 1.17
N ALA A 74 0.15 -2.36 1.13
CA ALA A 74 -0.14 -3.22 2.27
C ALA A 74 -0.10 -4.70 1.82
N ALA A 75 0.28 -5.59 2.73
CA ALA A 75 0.34 -7.02 2.43
C ALA A 75 0.21 -7.86 3.70
N VAL A 76 -0.17 -9.12 3.49
CA VAL A 76 -0.09 -10.17 4.51
C VAL A 76 1.02 -11.16 4.12
N ALA A 77 1.50 -11.94 5.09
CA ALA A 77 2.54 -12.93 4.88
C ALA A 77 2.04 -14.08 4.01
N THR A 78 2.46 -14.10 2.75
CA THR A 78 2.23 -15.17 1.78
C THR A 78 3.56 -15.56 1.12
N ASP A 79 3.59 -16.69 0.42
CA ASP A 79 4.77 -17.12 -0.32
C ASP A 79 5.18 -16.09 -1.36
N MET A 80 6.48 -15.81 -1.40
CA MET A 80 7.07 -14.87 -2.36
C MET A 80 7.91 -15.64 -3.38
N SER A 81 7.65 -15.42 -4.68
CA SER A 81 8.45 -16.01 -5.75
C SER A 81 9.89 -15.46 -5.76
N ASP A 82 10.83 -16.21 -6.34
CA ASP A 82 12.21 -15.75 -6.49
C ASP A 82 12.32 -14.48 -7.36
N THR A 83 11.42 -14.30 -8.32
CA THR A 83 11.33 -13.07 -9.12
C THR A 83 10.96 -11.87 -8.24
N LEU A 84 9.95 -12.02 -7.38
CA LEU A 84 9.57 -10.96 -6.43
C LEU A 84 10.69 -10.65 -5.45
N LYS A 85 11.39 -11.67 -4.93
CA LYS A 85 12.57 -11.46 -4.06
C LYS A 85 13.62 -10.59 -4.75
N LYS A 86 13.89 -10.83 -6.04
CA LYS A 86 14.85 -10.04 -6.83
C LYS A 86 14.40 -8.59 -7.01
N ILE A 87 13.16 -8.35 -7.48
CA ILE A 87 12.68 -6.99 -7.71
C ILE A 87 12.46 -6.18 -6.42
N TYR A 88 12.36 -6.85 -5.28
CA TYR A 88 12.29 -6.24 -3.95
C TYR A 88 13.66 -6.14 -3.27
N TYR A 89 14.72 -6.63 -3.91
CA TYR A 89 16.10 -6.65 -3.39
C TYR A 89 16.22 -7.36 -2.04
N VAL A 90 15.55 -8.51 -1.89
CA VAL A 90 15.54 -9.33 -0.67
C VAL A 90 15.96 -10.77 -0.91
N ASP A 91 16.47 -11.08 -2.09
CA ASP A 91 16.93 -12.42 -2.49
C ASP A 91 18.19 -12.89 -1.73
N ASP A 92 18.89 -11.96 -1.09
CA ASP A 92 20.05 -12.20 -0.22
C ASP A 92 19.69 -12.23 1.28
N LEU A 93 18.40 -12.16 1.64
CA LEU A 93 17.94 -12.13 3.03
C LEU A 93 17.16 -13.39 3.40
N GLU A 94 17.34 -13.83 4.63
CA GLU A 94 16.41 -14.74 5.29
C GLU A 94 15.22 -13.92 5.82
N LEU A 95 14.03 -14.23 5.34
CA LEU A 95 12.81 -13.49 5.67
C LEU A 95 11.93 -14.29 6.64
N SER A 96 11.50 -13.63 7.71
CA SER A 96 10.38 -14.10 8.53
C SER A 96 9.04 -13.82 7.83
N PRO A 97 7.93 -14.40 8.29
CA PRO A 97 6.60 -14.04 7.75
C PRO A 97 6.33 -12.53 7.80
N LEU A 98 6.71 -11.85 8.88
CA LEU A 98 6.50 -10.41 9.03
C LEU A 98 7.37 -9.59 8.07
N SER A 99 8.64 -9.93 7.91
CA SER A 99 9.52 -9.28 6.94
C SER A 99 9.09 -9.54 5.49
N THR A 100 8.52 -10.71 5.21
CA THR A 100 7.90 -11.02 3.90
C THR A 100 6.71 -10.09 3.63
N ALA A 101 5.81 -9.94 4.60
CA ALA A 101 4.68 -9.00 4.48
C ALA A 101 5.16 -7.56 4.22
N TYR A 102 6.21 -7.10 4.94
CA TYR A 102 6.76 -5.75 4.71
C TYR A 102 7.43 -5.61 3.35
N ALA A 103 8.21 -6.60 2.91
CA ALA A 103 8.81 -6.57 1.57
C ALA A 103 7.75 -6.45 0.48
N CYS A 104 6.64 -7.18 0.60
CA CYS A 104 5.51 -7.14 -0.32
C CYS A 104 4.76 -5.80 -0.24
N ALA A 105 4.48 -5.28 0.96
CA ALA A 105 3.80 -4.00 1.15
C ALA A 105 4.58 -2.84 0.52
N ARG A 106 5.89 -2.78 0.79
CA ARG A 106 6.78 -1.78 0.20
C ARG A 106 6.96 -1.99 -1.31
N GLY A 107 6.96 -3.24 -1.75
CA GLY A 107 7.14 -3.64 -3.14
C GLY A 107 6.01 -3.24 -4.07
N ALA A 108 4.82 -2.95 -3.55
CA ALA A 108 3.66 -2.49 -4.32
C ALA A 108 3.97 -1.24 -5.15
N ASP A 109 4.65 -0.28 -4.53
CA ASP A 109 5.06 0.98 -5.16
C ASP A 109 6.37 1.46 -4.49
N ARG A 110 7.50 0.98 -5.00
CA ARG A 110 8.81 1.29 -4.43
C ARG A 110 9.17 2.78 -4.52
N MET A 111 8.64 3.48 -5.51
CA MET A 111 8.84 4.92 -5.68
C MET A 111 8.14 5.71 -4.56
N SER A 112 6.85 5.43 -4.34
CA SER A 112 6.07 6.08 -3.28
C SER A 112 6.53 5.67 -1.88
N SER A 113 7.08 4.47 -1.71
CA SER A 113 7.57 3.95 -0.42
C SER A 113 8.93 4.52 0.00
N TYR A 114 9.57 5.35 -0.81
CA TYR A 114 10.80 6.03 -0.42
C TYR A 114 10.52 7.07 0.68
N GLY A 115 11.01 6.83 1.89
CA GLY A 115 10.73 7.65 3.07
C GLY A 115 9.34 7.37 3.67
N ASP A 116 8.89 6.11 3.62
CA ASP A 116 7.64 5.65 4.21
C ASP A 116 7.65 5.66 5.74
N PHE A 117 6.45 5.58 6.33
CA PHE A 117 6.23 5.14 7.69
C PHE A 117 5.65 3.74 7.67
N VAL A 118 6.25 2.82 8.42
CA VAL A 118 5.95 1.38 8.36
C VAL A 118 5.07 0.99 9.55
N ALA A 119 4.01 0.21 9.30
CA ALA A 119 3.28 -0.47 10.37
C ALA A 119 3.44 -1.99 10.26
N LEU A 120 3.55 -2.63 11.42
CA LEU A 120 3.70 -4.07 11.56
C LEU A 120 2.62 -4.57 12.53
N SER A 121 1.90 -5.62 12.16
CA SER A 121 0.81 -6.17 12.98
C SER A 121 1.27 -6.98 14.19
N ASP A 122 2.50 -7.45 14.17
CA ASP A 122 3.10 -8.35 15.15
C ASP A 122 4.40 -7.78 15.72
N GLU A 123 4.98 -8.46 16.71
CA GLU A 123 6.29 -8.10 17.25
C GLU A 123 7.35 -8.04 16.16
N CYS A 124 8.03 -6.91 16.05
CA CYS A 124 9.12 -6.74 15.08
C CYS A 124 10.31 -7.62 15.47
N ASP A 125 10.63 -8.59 14.62
CA ASP A 125 11.76 -9.50 14.77
C ASP A 125 13.06 -8.96 14.13
N ALA A 126 14.17 -9.65 14.33
CA ALA A 126 15.48 -9.24 13.82
C ALA A 126 15.55 -9.23 12.28
N GLN A 127 14.86 -10.15 11.59
CA GLN A 127 14.82 -10.21 10.14
C GLN A 127 14.09 -8.99 9.58
N THR A 128 12.94 -8.63 10.16
CA THR A 128 12.18 -7.43 9.80
C THR A 128 12.99 -6.16 10.06
N ALA A 129 13.65 -6.05 11.21
CA ALA A 129 14.50 -4.93 11.53
C ALA A 129 15.70 -4.80 10.57
N THR A 130 16.28 -5.92 10.15
CA THR A 130 17.38 -5.95 9.17
C THR A 130 16.92 -5.44 7.80
N LEU A 131 15.74 -5.84 7.34
CA LEU A 131 15.16 -5.32 6.12
C LEU A 131 14.87 -3.81 6.24
N LEU A 132 14.22 -3.39 7.33
CA LEU A 132 13.96 -1.96 7.61
C LEU A 132 15.24 -1.12 7.61
N LYS A 133 16.34 -1.63 8.20
CA LYS A 133 17.64 -0.93 8.23
C LYS A 133 18.17 -0.65 6.83
N ARG A 134 17.92 -1.54 5.87
CA ARG A 134 18.39 -1.43 4.48
C ARG A 134 17.60 -0.41 3.64
N GLU A 135 16.34 -0.16 3.99
CA GLU A 135 15.44 0.69 3.20
C GLU A 135 15.44 2.15 3.68
N VAL A 136 15.09 3.08 2.79
CA VAL A 136 14.87 4.48 3.16
C VAL A 136 13.46 4.61 3.70
N SER A 137 13.36 4.75 5.02
CA SER A 137 12.13 4.81 5.79
C SER A 137 12.26 5.88 6.87
N ASP A 138 11.17 6.52 7.27
CA ASP A 138 11.13 7.57 8.29
C ASP A 138 10.88 7.02 9.70
N GLY A 139 10.12 5.95 9.81
CA GLY A 139 9.83 5.32 11.09
C GLY A 139 9.04 4.04 10.98
N VAL A 140 8.82 3.41 12.12
CA VAL A 140 8.06 2.17 12.26
C VAL A 140 7.20 2.19 13.51
N ILE A 141 5.99 1.61 13.42
CA ILE A 141 5.09 1.33 14.54
C ILE A 141 4.79 -0.16 14.60
N ALA A 142 4.90 -0.74 15.79
CA ALA A 142 4.58 -2.14 16.05
C ALA A 142 4.10 -2.32 17.50
N PRO A 143 3.38 -3.43 17.82
CA PRO A 143 2.93 -3.70 19.19
C PRO A 143 4.07 -4.08 20.14
N ALA A 144 5.16 -4.63 19.61
CA ALA A 144 6.36 -5.01 20.36
C ALA A 144 7.59 -5.08 19.44
N TYR A 145 8.76 -5.19 20.06
CA TYR A 145 10.05 -5.35 19.39
C TYR A 145 10.89 -6.34 20.18
N THR A 146 11.53 -7.29 19.51
CA THR A 146 12.58 -8.07 20.17
C THR A 146 13.77 -7.16 20.53
N ASP A 147 14.56 -7.53 21.54
CA ASP A 147 15.73 -6.74 21.95
C ASP A 147 16.71 -6.53 20.79
N GLU A 148 16.91 -7.57 19.98
CA GLU A 148 17.79 -7.53 18.81
C GLU A 148 17.22 -6.60 17.73
N ALA A 149 15.92 -6.66 17.43
CA ALA A 149 15.28 -5.75 16.48
C ALA A 149 15.42 -4.30 16.92
N LEU A 150 15.16 -4.03 18.20
CA LEU A 150 15.28 -2.68 18.75
C LEU A 150 16.73 -2.16 18.67
N ARG A 151 17.72 -3.02 18.94
CA ARG A 151 19.15 -2.68 18.79
C ARG A 151 19.46 -2.28 17.34
N ILE A 152 19.03 -3.10 16.36
CA ILE A 152 19.26 -2.84 14.94
C ILE A 152 18.61 -1.52 14.49
N LEU A 153 17.37 -1.26 14.91
CA LEU A 153 16.63 -0.05 14.53
C LEU A 153 17.20 1.22 15.16
N LYS A 154 17.70 1.15 16.40
CA LYS A 154 18.35 2.28 17.08
C LYS A 154 19.64 2.75 16.40
N GLU A 155 20.33 1.89 15.65
CA GLU A 155 21.52 2.26 14.88
C GLU A 155 21.19 2.98 13.56
N LYS A 156 19.94 2.82 13.05
CA LYS A 156 19.52 3.41 11.78
C LYS A 156 19.48 4.94 11.85
N ARG A 157 19.80 5.63 10.73
CA ARG A 157 19.83 7.10 10.61
C ARG A 157 20.70 7.76 11.71
N LYS A 158 21.83 7.15 12.03
CA LYS A 158 22.74 7.64 13.09
C LYS A 158 22.04 7.81 14.46
N GLY A 159 21.14 6.89 14.79
CA GLY A 159 20.40 6.87 16.06
C GLY A 159 19.13 7.72 16.11
N THR A 160 18.70 8.29 14.98
CA THR A 160 17.51 9.18 14.94
C THR A 160 16.27 8.56 14.32
N TYR A 161 16.33 7.28 13.91
CA TYR A 161 15.19 6.58 13.31
C TYR A 161 14.02 6.52 14.29
N CYS A 162 12.81 6.83 13.81
CA CYS A 162 11.62 6.84 14.65
C CYS A 162 11.11 5.40 14.88
N VAL A 163 11.03 4.99 16.14
CA VAL A 163 10.50 3.67 16.55
C VAL A 163 9.41 3.89 17.58
N LEU A 164 8.18 3.51 17.23
CA LEU A 164 7.00 3.65 18.06
C LEU A 164 6.47 2.28 18.49
N LYS A 165 6.19 2.12 19.77
CA LYS A 165 5.43 0.99 20.30
C LYS A 165 4.00 1.43 20.57
N ILE A 166 3.02 0.67 20.08
CA ILE A 166 1.59 0.90 20.28
C ILE A 166 1.03 -0.12 21.26
N ASP A 167 0.10 0.30 22.11
CA ASP A 167 -0.72 -0.63 22.90
C ASP A 167 -1.74 -1.33 21.98
N PRO A 168 -1.60 -2.63 21.69
CA PRO A 168 -2.52 -3.34 20.81
C PRO A 168 -3.92 -3.50 21.39
N ALA A 169 -4.08 -3.35 22.73
CA ALA A 169 -5.37 -3.45 23.40
C ALA A 169 -6.16 -2.14 23.36
N TYR A 170 -5.51 -1.03 22.99
CA TYR A 170 -6.20 0.26 22.90
C TYR A 170 -7.30 0.24 21.83
N VAL A 171 -8.48 0.69 22.25
CA VAL A 171 -9.64 0.88 21.36
C VAL A 171 -10.01 2.36 21.39
N PRO A 172 -10.02 3.07 20.25
CA PRO A 172 -10.46 4.46 20.18
C PRO A 172 -11.93 4.61 20.57
N ALA A 173 -12.32 5.82 21.02
CA ALA A 173 -13.71 6.15 21.29
C ALA A 173 -14.59 5.89 20.06
N GLU A 174 -15.89 5.61 20.30
CA GLU A 174 -16.85 5.36 19.22
C GLU A 174 -17.07 6.60 18.37
N THR A 175 -17.01 7.78 18.99
CA THR A 175 -17.20 9.08 18.32
C THR A 175 -15.86 9.70 17.97
N GLU A 176 -15.75 10.16 16.74
CA GLU A 176 -14.59 10.92 16.24
C GLU A 176 -14.99 12.35 15.90
N HIS A 177 -14.03 13.26 16.02
CA HIS A 177 -14.21 14.68 15.76
C HIS A 177 -13.19 15.18 14.75
N LYS A 178 -13.63 16.10 13.90
CA LYS A 178 -12.76 16.83 12.96
C LYS A 178 -13.13 18.30 12.99
N GLU A 179 -12.14 19.17 13.13
CA GLU A 179 -12.33 20.62 13.03
C GLU A 179 -11.99 21.13 11.63
N VAL A 180 -12.90 21.88 11.03
CA VAL A 180 -12.67 22.58 9.75
C VAL A 180 -13.21 24.00 9.88
N PHE A 181 -12.37 25.00 9.70
CA PHE A 181 -12.76 26.42 9.77
C PHE A 181 -13.39 26.80 11.13
N GLY A 182 -12.92 26.21 12.25
CA GLY A 182 -13.48 26.41 13.58
C GLY A 182 -14.82 25.72 13.83
N ILE A 183 -15.35 24.96 12.85
CA ILE A 183 -16.56 24.18 12.97
C ILE A 183 -16.20 22.73 13.28
N MET A 184 -16.75 22.20 14.38
CA MET A 184 -16.56 20.80 14.77
C MET A 184 -17.52 19.90 13.99
N PHE A 185 -16.96 18.89 13.35
CA PHE A 185 -17.70 17.77 12.78
C PHE A 185 -17.60 16.60 13.75
N GLU A 186 -18.70 15.93 14.00
CA GLU A 186 -18.80 14.77 14.87
C GLU A 186 -19.52 13.66 14.13
N GLN A 187 -18.97 12.45 14.20
CA GLN A 187 -19.59 11.24 13.65
C GLN A 187 -19.14 10.01 14.43
N HIS A 188 -19.85 8.90 14.25
CA HIS A 188 -19.33 7.62 14.71
C HIS A 188 -18.15 7.22 13.82
N ARG A 189 -17.12 6.69 14.45
CA ARG A 189 -15.96 6.12 13.78
C ARG A 189 -16.40 5.00 12.84
N ASN A 190 -15.74 4.85 11.70
CA ASN A 190 -16.02 3.75 10.78
C ASN A 190 -15.60 2.41 11.40
N ASN A 191 -16.54 1.77 12.12
CA ASN A 191 -16.36 0.47 12.77
C ASN A 191 -16.80 -0.71 11.89
N ALA A 192 -17.07 -0.50 10.60
CA ALA A 192 -17.45 -1.59 9.69
C ALA A 192 -16.36 -2.65 9.65
N VAL A 193 -16.75 -3.89 9.96
CA VAL A 193 -15.88 -5.06 9.90
C VAL A 193 -15.94 -5.67 8.50
N ILE A 194 -14.79 -5.74 7.85
CA ILE A 194 -14.67 -6.29 6.51
C ILE A 194 -14.49 -7.81 6.59
N THR A 195 -15.51 -8.56 6.13
CA THR A 195 -15.49 -10.02 6.14
C THR A 195 -15.91 -10.60 4.80
N ILE A 196 -15.66 -11.89 4.59
CA ILE A 196 -16.07 -12.62 3.37
C ILE A 196 -17.59 -12.62 3.15
N ASP A 197 -18.38 -12.36 4.20
CA ASP A 197 -19.84 -12.27 4.09
C ASP A 197 -20.29 -11.11 3.20
N LEU A 198 -19.47 -10.07 3.05
CA LEU A 198 -19.71 -8.97 2.13
C LEU A 198 -19.68 -9.40 0.66
N PHE A 199 -19.12 -10.58 0.33
CA PHE A 199 -19.01 -11.09 -1.04
C PHE A 199 -20.12 -12.07 -1.44
N LYS A 200 -21.22 -12.12 -0.68
CA LYS A 200 -22.37 -13.02 -0.97
C LYS A 200 -23.20 -12.53 -2.16
N ASN A 201 -23.36 -11.21 -2.32
CA ASN A 201 -24.11 -10.63 -3.44
C ASN A 201 -23.23 -10.54 -4.68
N ARG A 202 -23.36 -11.49 -5.61
CA ARG A 202 -22.58 -11.60 -6.84
C ARG A 202 -23.52 -11.50 -8.06
N PRO A 203 -23.76 -10.29 -8.59
CA PRO A 203 -24.75 -10.07 -9.64
C PRO A 203 -24.30 -10.53 -11.03
N THR A 204 -22.97 -10.67 -11.27
CA THR A 204 -22.39 -11.09 -12.55
C THR A 204 -22.72 -12.55 -12.91
N LYS A 205 -22.59 -12.93 -14.20
CA LYS A 205 -22.78 -14.32 -14.67
C LYS A 205 -21.75 -15.25 -14.04
N ASN A 206 -20.47 -14.85 -14.08
CA ASN A 206 -19.43 -15.54 -13.32
C ASN A 206 -19.60 -15.19 -11.84
N LYS A 207 -19.85 -16.21 -11.02
CA LYS A 207 -20.04 -16.06 -9.56
C LYS A 207 -18.91 -16.70 -8.76
N ASP A 208 -17.92 -17.24 -9.46
CA ASP A 208 -16.80 -17.92 -8.80
C ASP A 208 -15.76 -16.91 -8.34
N ILE A 209 -15.61 -16.78 -7.02
CA ILE A 209 -14.57 -16.01 -6.37
C ILE A 209 -13.82 -16.99 -5.44
N PRO A 210 -12.69 -17.55 -5.90
CA PRO A 210 -11.92 -18.52 -5.12
C PRO A 210 -11.41 -17.92 -3.79
N GLU A 211 -11.09 -18.78 -2.82
CA GLU A 211 -10.63 -18.38 -1.49
C GLU A 211 -9.46 -17.38 -1.52
N LYS A 212 -8.49 -17.60 -2.41
CA LYS A 212 -7.38 -16.65 -2.62
C LYS A 212 -7.88 -15.26 -3.05
N ALA A 213 -8.83 -15.21 -3.98
CA ALA A 213 -9.40 -13.95 -4.45
C ALA A 213 -10.28 -13.29 -3.37
N GLN A 214 -11.00 -14.07 -2.56
CA GLN A 214 -11.74 -13.52 -1.41
C GLN A 214 -10.79 -12.87 -0.40
N ARG A 215 -9.67 -13.53 -0.06
CA ARG A 215 -8.63 -12.94 0.79
C ARG A 215 -8.08 -11.63 0.18
N ASP A 216 -7.78 -11.64 -1.12
CA ASP A 216 -7.22 -10.48 -1.79
C ASP A 216 -8.24 -9.33 -1.87
N LEU A 217 -9.53 -9.61 -2.02
CA LEU A 217 -10.61 -8.61 -1.92
C LEU A 217 -10.76 -8.07 -0.50
N LEU A 218 -10.58 -8.89 0.56
CA LEU A 218 -10.53 -8.40 1.94
C LEU A 218 -9.37 -7.40 2.13
N ILE A 219 -8.18 -7.76 1.64
CA ILE A 219 -7.00 -6.88 1.70
C ILE A 219 -7.28 -5.57 0.96
N ALA A 220 -7.89 -5.62 -0.22
CA ALA A 220 -8.24 -4.43 -0.99
C ALA A 220 -9.18 -3.52 -0.21
N LEU A 221 -10.30 -4.03 0.31
CA LEU A 221 -11.29 -3.22 1.02
C LEU A 221 -10.77 -2.67 2.35
N ILE A 222 -10.01 -3.46 3.13
CA ILE A 222 -9.39 -2.98 4.38
C ILE A 222 -8.36 -1.89 4.06
N THR A 223 -7.56 -2.05 3.01
CA THR A 223 -6.61 -1.01 2.57
C THR A 223 -7.35 0.28 2.22
N LEU A 224 -8.48 0.20 1.49
CA LEU A 224 -9.27 1.35 1.09
C LEU A 224 -9.96 2.07 2.26
N LYS A 225 -10.31 1.35 3.32
CA LYS A 225 -10.87 1.94 4.54
C LYS A 225 -9.95 3.00 5.17
N TYR A 226 -8.64 2.92 4.90
CA TYR A 226 -7.59 3.82 5.39
C TYR A 226 -6.90 4.62 4.27
N THR A 227 -7.54 4.72 3.11
CA THR A 227 -7.01 5.43 1.94
C THR A 227 -7.88 6.64 1.61
N GLN A 228 -7.26 7.80 1.39
CA GLN A 228 -7.99 9.02 1.03
C GLN A 228 -8.84 8.82 -0.24
N SER A 229 -10.12 9.15 -0.15
CA SER A 229 -11.08 8.97 -1.23
C SER A 229 -10.95 10.03 -2.35
N ASN A 230 -11.38 9.74 -3.60
CA ASN A 230 -11.76 8.41 -4.07
C ASN A 230 -10.54 7.49 -4.09
N SER A 231 -10.76 6.23 -3.76
CA SER A 231 -9.67 5.26 -3.74
C SER A 231 -10.06 3.93 -4.41
N VAL A 232 -9.05 3.32 -5.05
CA VAL A 232 -9.14 2.01 -5.73
C VAL A 232 -7.85 1.25 -5.45
N CYS A 233 -7.95 -0.06 -5.20
CA CYS A 233 -6.82 -0.90 -4.86
C CYS A 233 -6.82 -2.20 -5.68
N TYR A 234 -5.71 -2.50 -6.32
CA TYR A 234 -5.43 -3.76 -7.00
C TYR A 234 -4.59 -4.65 -6.08
N VAL A 235 -4.99 -5.89 -5.93
CA VAL A 235 -4.35 -6.88 -5.04
C VAL A 235 -4.12 -8.18 -5.78
N LYS A 236 -2.99 -8.81 -5.54
CA LYS A 236 -2.66 -10.15 -6.05
C LYS A 236 -1.84 -10.91 -5.02
N ASP A 237 -2.19 -12.18 -4.81
CA ASP A 237 -1.43 -13.12 -3.97
C ASP A 237 -1.09 -12.61 -2.56
N GLY A 238 -2.03 -11.89 -1.92
CA GLY A 238 -1.87 -11.40 -0.54
C GLY A 238 -1.22 -10.03 -0.42
N MET A 239 -0.94 -9.33 -1.53
CA MET A 239 -0.30 -8.02 -1.52
C MET A 239 -0.99 -7.03 -2.45
N THR A 240 -1.07 -5.77 -2.06
CA THR A 240 -1.44 -4.71 -2.99
C THR A 240 -0.38 -4.57 -4.08
N ILE A 241 -0.81 -4.32 -5.30
CA ILE A 241 0.07 -4.11 -6.45
C ILE A 241 -0.13 -2.74 -7.10
N GLY A 242 -1.16 -2.01 -6.67
CA GLY A 242 -1.43 -0.64 -7.07
C GLY A 242 -2.54 -0.02 -6.24
N VAL A 243 -2.25 1.11 -5.60
CA VAL A 243 -3.22 1.90 -4.83
C VAL A 243 -3.34 3.28 -5.45
N GLY A 244 -4.57 3.67 -5.78
CA GLY A 244 -4.94 5.02 -6.18
C GLY A 244 -5.68 5.71 -5.04
N ALA A 245 -5.27 6.92 -4.69
CA ALA A 245 -5.80 7.68 -3.57
C ALA A 245 -6.09 9.14 -3.95
N GLY A 246 -7.08 9.76 -3.29
CA GLY A 246 -7.32 11.20 -3.31
C GLY A 246 -7.75 11.76 -4.66
N GLN A 247 -8.35 10.97 -5.53
CA GLN A 247 -8.79 11.43 -6.85
C GLN A 247 -10.24 11.91 -6.84
N GLN A 248 -10.52 13.05 -7.52
CA GLN A 248 -11.89 13.58 -7.63
C GLN A 248 -12.75 12.75 -8.59
N SER A 249 -12.15 12.01 -9.52
CA SER A 249 -12.84 11.14 -10.47
C SER A 249 -12.52 9.68 -10.24
N ARG A 250 -13.55 8.83 -10.16
CA ARG A 250 -13.40 7.37 -10.01
C ARG A 250 -12.56 6.76 -11.13
N VAL A 251 -12.81 7.15 -12.38
CA VAL A 251 -12.05 6.60 -13.52
C VAL A 251 -10.58 7.03 -13.49
N HIS A 252 -10.25 8.24 -13.04
CA HIS A 252 -8.86 8.65 -12.86
C HIS A 252 -8.18 7.86 -11.75
N CYS A 253 -8.91 7.57 -10.67
CA CYS A 253 -8.41 6.73 -9.59
C CYS A 253 -8.12 5.30 -10.06
N THR A 254 -9.05 4.69 -10.82
CA THR A 254 -8.89 3.36 -11.40
C THR A 254 -7.69 3.30 -12.35
N ARG A 255 -7.48 4.37 -13.15
CA ARG A 255 -6.32 4.49 -14.05
C ARG A 255 -5.02 4.59 -13.28
N LEU A 256 -4.97 5.45 -12.26
CA LEU A 256 -3.78 5.65 -11.43
C LEU A 256 -3.35 4.34 -10.75
N ALA A 257 -4.29 3.67 -10.06
CA ALA A 257 -4.04 2.40 -9.41
C ALA A 257 -3.62 1.31 -10.41
N GLY A 258 -4.29 1.24 -11.56
CA GLY A 258 -3.97 0.29 -12.61
C GLY A 258 -2.60 0.54 -13.26
N ASN A 259 -2.20 1.80 -13.45
CA ASN A 259 -0.85 2.11 -13.95
C ASN A 259 0.23 1.62 -12.99
N LYS A 260 0.01 1.75 -11.67
CA LYS A 260 0.94 1.21 -10.66
C LYS A 260 0.99 -0.31 -10.71
N ALA A 261 -0.16 -0.99 -10.85
CA ALA A 261 -0.22 -2.44 -11.02
C ALA A 261 0.50 -2.92 -12.29
N ASP A 262 0.35 -2.19 -13.39
CA ASP A 262 1.06 -2.46 -14.65
C ASP A 262 2.58 -2.32 -14.47
N ILE A 263 3.05 -1.27 -13.81
CA ILE A 263 4.46 -1.06 -13.49
C ILE A 263 4.98 -2.20 -12.60
N TRP A 264 4.24 -2.58 -11.56
CA TRP A 264 4.60 -3.70 -10.69
C TRP A 264 4.83 -5.00 -11.48
N TRP A 265 3.97 -5.30 -12.47
CA TRP A 265 4.09 -6.49 -13.32
C TRP A 265 5.24 -6.34 -14.33
N LEU A 266 5.40 -5.17 -14.95
CA LEU A 266 6.47 -4.88 -15.90
C LEU A 266 7.87 -4.94 -15.27
N ARG A 267 8.00 -4.62 -13.97
CA ARG A 267 9.28 -4.80 -13.24
C ARG A 267 9.75 -6.25 -13.20
N GLN A 268 8.88 -7.22 -13.43
CA GLN A 268 9.18 -8.65 -13.50
C GLN A 268 9.55 -9.13 -14.92
N HIS A 269 9.48 -8.26 -15.91
CA HIS A 269 9.81 -8.60 -17.29
C HIS A 269 11.31 -8.99 -17.43
N PRO A 270 11.65 -10.07 -18.20
CA PRO A 270 13.04 -10.52 -18.34
C PRO A 270 14.04 -9.44 -18.73
N LYS A 271 13.68 -8.53 -19.64
CA LYS A 271 14.54 -7.37 -20.00
C LYS A 271 14.80 -6.45 -18.82
N VAL A 272 13.82 -6.23 -17.93
CA VAL A 272 13.99 -5.39 -16.74
C VAL A 272 14.87 -6.08 -15.70
N LEU A 273 14.67 -7.38 -15.50
CA LEU A 273 15.50 -8.19 -14.61
C LEU A 273 16.96 -8.28 -15.07
N ALA A 274 17.21 -8.17 -16.37
CA ALA A 274 18.53 -8.26 -17.00
C ALA A 274 19.21 -6.89 -17.20
N LEU A 275 18.63 -5.79 -16.70
CA LEU A 275 19.25 -4.46 -16.84
C LEU A 275 20.67 -4.44 -16.28
N PRO A 276 21.69 -4.03 -17.09
CA PRO A 276 23.09 -4.13 -16.74
C PRO A 276 23.56 -2.98 -15.86
N PHE A 277 22.97 -2.85 -14.67
CA PHE A 277 23.34 -1.80 -13.72
C PHE A 277 24.82 -1.91 -13.31
N ARG A 278 25.45 -0.76 -13.16
CA ARG A 278 26.76 -0.64 -12.54
C ARG A 278 26.63 -0.98 -11.05
N ASP A 279 27.69 -1.52 -10.45
CA ASP A 279 27.69 -1.95 -9.04
C ASP A 279 27.56 -0.78 -8.06
N ASP A 280 28.05 0.41 -8.46
CA ASP A 280 28.02 1.64 -7.64
C ASP A 280 26.65 2.35 -7.62
N VAL A 281 25.69 1.93 -8.45
CA VAL A 281 24.33 2.50 -8.46
C VAL A 281 23.51 1.99 -7.29
N ARG A 282 23.08 2.91 -6.43
CA ARG A 282 22.32 2.58 -5.23
C ARG A 282 20.89 2.15 -5.58
N ARG A 283 20.24 1.38 -4.70
CA ARG A 283 18.87 0.88 -4.90
C ARG A 283 17.85 1.96 -5.26
N PRO A 284 17.76 3.12 -4.57
CA PRO A 284 16.80 4.16 -4.96
C PRO A 284 17.02 4.67 -6.38
N ASP A 285 18.29 4.80 -6.79
CA ASP A 285 18.63 5.24 -8.12
C ASP A 285 18.29 4.17 -9.18
N ARG A 286 18.45 2.86 -8.83
CA ARG A 286 17.97 1.74 -9.66
C ARG A 286 16.44 1.75 -9.78
N ASP A 287 15.71 1.96 -8.68
CA ASP A 287 14.24 2.04 -8.70
C ASP A 287 13.75 3.16 -9.62
N ASN A 288 14.34 4.36 -9.52
CA ASN A 288 14.04 5.49 -10.40
C ASN A 288 14.34 5.16 -11.88
N THR A 289 15.50 4.58 -12.15
CA THR A 289 15.90 4.22 -13.51
C THR A 289 14.96 3.18 -14.13
N ILE A 290 14.55 2.17 -13.33
CA ILE A 290 13.61 1.15 -13.79
C ILE A 290 12.25 1.77 -14.10
N ASP A 291 11.76 2.68 -13.26
CA ASP A 291 10.47 3.36 -13.44
C ASP A 291 10.46 4.13 -14.76
N VAL A 292 11.49 4.92 -15.04
CA VAL A 292 11.65 5.65 -16.30
C VAL A 292 11.85 4.70 -17.47
N TYR A 293 12.69 3.65 -17.35
CA TYR A 293 12.92 2.66 -18.40
C TYR A 293 11.64 1.94 -18.84
N ILE A 294 10.75 1.66 -17.91
CA ILE A 294 9.43 1.05 -18.17
C ILE A 294 8.45 2.05 -18.80
N SER A 295 8.60 3.34 -18.51
CA SER A 295 7.71 4.39 -19.01
C SER A 295 7.80 4.60 -20.53
N ASP A 296 7.06 5.53 -21.08
CA ASP A 296 7.18 5.95 -22.47
C ASP A 296 8.32 6.98 -22.65
N ASP A 297 8.84 7.54 -21.54
CA ASP A 297 9.94 8.51 -21.49
C ASP A 297 11.32 7.83 -21.27
N TYR A 298 11.48 6.57 -21.68
CA TYR A 298 12.70 5.78 -21.47
C TYR A 298 13.97 6.43 -22.04
N GLU A 299 13.86 7.34 -22.99
CA GLU A 299 14.97 8.09 -23.55
C GLU A 299 15.68 8.93 -22.48
N ASP A 300 14.98 9.36 -21.43
CA ASP A 300 15.55 10.12 -20.31
C ASP A 300 16.63 9.33 -19.55
N VAL A 301 16.67 8.01 -19.68
CA VAL A 301 17.72 7.15 -19.09
C VAL A 301 18.55 6.39 -20.12
N LEU A 302 18.11 6.30 -21.39
CA LEU A 302 18.81 5.57 -22.45
C LEU A 302 19.54 6.46 -23.46
N ALA A 303 19.32 7.79 -23.45
CA ALA A 303 20.03 8.70 -24.32
C ALA A 303 21.54 8.66 -24.08
N ASP A 304 22.33 8.95 -25.15
CA ASP A 304 23.77 9.03 -25.03
C ASP A 304 24.21 10.13 -24.07
N GLY A 305 25.19 9.80 -23.21
CA GLY A 305 25.61 10.65 -22.09
C GLY A 305 24.79 10.46 -20.80
N LEU A 306 23.64 9.78 -20.86
CA LEU A 306 22.80 9.50 -19.69
C LEU A 306 22.91 8.05 -19.22
N TRP A 307 22.78 7.06 -20.14
CA TRP A 307 22.82 5.66 -19.77
C TRP A 307 24.14 5.24 -19.09
N GLN A 308 25.25 5.87 -19.46
CA GLN A 308 26.57 5.59 -18.89
C GLN A 308 26.66 5.88 -17.39
N ASN A 309 25.76 6.70 -16.86
CA ASN A 309 25.71 7.02 -15.44
C ASN A 309 25.19 5.86 -14.59
N VAL A 310 24.40 4.97 -15.18
CA VAL A 310 23.69 3.92 -14.45
C VAL A 310 23.94 2.51 -14.96
N PHE A 311 24.27 2.35 -16.25
CA PHE A 311 24.48 1.05 -16.88
C PHE A 311 25.93 0.82 -17.31
N THR A 312 26.34 -0.44 -17.38
CA THR A 312 27.65 -0.84 -17.94
C THR A 312 27.63 -0.89 -19.48
N THR A 313 26.46 -1.15 -20.06
CA THR A 313 26.18 -1.13 -21.51
C THR A 313 24.78 -0.57 -21.72
N CYS A 314 24.53 0.11 -22.85
CA CYS A 314 23.20 0.61 -23.17
C CYS A 314 22.23 -0.55 -23.39
N PRO A 315 21.19 -0.70 -22.56
CA PRO A 315 20.20 -1.75 -22.76
C PRO A 315 19.25 -1.41 -23.91
N GLU A 316 18.71 -2.44 -24.56
CA GLU A 316 17.62 -2.30 -25.51
C GLU A 316 16.36 -1.75 -24.83
N PRO A 317 15.62 -0.81 -25.43
CA PRO A 317 14.36 -0.33 -24.84
C PRO A 317 13.30 -1.44 -24.77
N LEU A 318 12.43 -1.35 -23.80
CA LEU A 318 11.25 -2.19 -23.70
C LEU A 318 10.14 -1.59 -24.57
N THR A 319 9.90 -2.21 -25.73
CA THR A 319 8.95 -1.68 -26.71
C THR A 319 7.51 -1.73 -26.21
N ARG A 320 6.64 -0.91 -26.81
CA ARG A 320 5.21 -0.87 -26.47
C ARG A 320 4.52 -2.21 -26.74
N GLU A 321 4.93 -2.92 -27.78
CA GLU A 321 4.42 -4.24 -28.14
C GLU A 321 4.81 -5.29 -27.09
N GLU A 322 6.06 -5.28 -26.63
CA GLU A 322 6.55 -6.15 -25.56
C GLU A 322 5.82 -5.87 -24.23
N LYS A 323 5.67 -4.58 -23.86
CA LYS A 323 4.88 -4.19 -22.68
C LYS A 323 3.46 -4.74 -22.76
N LYS A 324 2.77 -4.56 -23.89
CA LYS A 324 1.40 -5.06 -24.07
C LYS A 324 1.32 -6.58 -24.05
N ALA A 325 2.29 -7.28 -24.64
CA ALA A 325 2.33 -8.74 -24.63
C ALA A 325 2.48 -9.26 -23.19
N TRP A 326 3.41 -8.69 -22.43
CA TRP A 326 3.65 -9.06 -21.04
C TRP A 326 2.45 -8.78 -20.11
N LEU A 327 1.80 -7.62 -20.29
CA LEU A 327 0.61 -7.25 -19.51
C LEU A 327 -0.58 -8.18 -19.75
N ARG A 328 -0.70 -8.82 -20.93
CA ARG A 328 -1.75 -9.81 -21.20
C ARG A 328 -1.57 -11.12 -20.43
N GLU A 329 -0.39 -11.38 -19.90
CA GLU A 329 -0.11 -12.55 -19.07
C GLU A 329 -0.51 -12.36 -17.61
N LEU A 330 -0.82 -11.11 -17.21
CA LEU A 330 -1.29 -10.82 -15.86
C LEU A 330 -2.76 -11.22 -15.71
N HIS A 331 -3.04 -12.11 -14.76
CA HIS A 331 -4.38 -12.63 -14.44
C HIS A 331 -4.53 -12.82 -12.93
N GLY A 332 -5.75 -13.08 -12.49
CA GLY A 332 -6.07 -13.38 -11.09
C GLY A 332 -5.94 -12.18 -10.16
N VAL A 333 -5.98 -10.96 -10.70
CA VAL A 333 -5.96 -9.73 -9.90
C VAL A 333 -7.32 -9.45 -9.31
N SER A 334 -7.35 -9.10 -8.03
CA SER A 334 -8.53 -8.65 -7.30
C SER A 334 -8.53 -7.12 -7.21
N LEU A 335 -9.68 -6.50 -7.41
CA LEU A 335 -9.83 -5.04 -7.35
C LEU A 335 -10.92 -4.66 -6.35
N GLY A 336 -10.57 -3.76 -5.41
CA GLY A 336 -11.53 -3.10 -4.52
C GLY A 336 -11.75 -1.65 -4.91
N SER A 337 -12.97 -1.14 -4.66
CA SER A 337 -13.32 0.27 -4.77
C SER A 337 -14.03 0.74 -3.50
N ASP A 338 -13.67 1.91 -2.99
CA ASP A 338 -14.25 2.49 -1.76
C ASP A 338 -15.71 2.95 -1.93
N ALA A 339 -16.21 3.00 -3.17
CA ALA A 339 -17.61 3.23 -3.52
C ALA A 339 -17.97 2.55 -4.85
N PHE A 340 -19.19 2.79 -5.37
CA PHE A 340 -19.64 2.22 -6.63
C PHE A 340 -18.84 2.73 -7.84
N PHE A 341 -18.75 1.91 -8.87
CA PHE A 341 -18.28 2.34 -10.19
C PHE A 341 -19.45 3.00 -10.95
N PRO A 342 -19.27 4.25 -11.42
CA PRO A 342 -20.35 4.94 -12.14
C PRO A 342 -20.57 4.45 -13.57
N PHE A 343 -19.53 3.89 -14.21
CA PHE A 343 -19.54 3.46 -15.61
C PHE A 343 -18.64 2.25 -15.86
N GLY A 344 -18.92 1.50 -16.92
CA GLY A 344 -18.14 0.34 -17.35
C GLY A 344 -16.71 0.63 -17.81
N ASP A 345 -16.35 1.89 -18.10
CA ASP A 345 -14.98 2.29 -18.45
C ASP A 345 -13.96 1.98 -17.36
N ASN A 346 -14.40 1.98 -16.09
CA ASN A 346 -13.58 1.54 -14.95
C ASN A 346 -13.26 0.05 -15.08
N ILE A 347 -14.22 -0.77 -15.49
CA ILE A 347 -14.05 -2.21 -15.69
C ILE A 347 -13.15 -2.49 -16.90
N GLU A 348 -13.34 -1.75 -18.01
CA GLU A 348 -12.48 -1.81 -19.18
C GLU A 348 -11.01 -1.52 -18.82
N ARG A 349 -10.77 -0.53 -17.93
CA ARG A 349 -9.42 -0.23 -17.43
C ARG A 349 -8.88 -1.34 -16.55
N ALA A 350 -9.71 -1.86 -15.64
CA ALA A 350 -9.33 -2.91 -14.69
C ALA A 350 -8.94 -4.20 -15.41
N HIS A 351 -9.74 -4.61 -16.42
CA HIS A 351 -9.47 -5.79 -17.22
C HIS A 351 -8.08 -5.77 -17.88
N ARG A 352 -7.60 -4.61 -18.34
CA ARG A 352 -6.25 -4.49 -18.95
C ARG A 352 -5.10 -4.78 -17.99
N SER A 353 -5.35 -4.68 -16.69
CA SER A 353 -4.40 -5.02 -15.62
C SER A 353 -4.68 -6.37 -14.98
N GLY A 354 -5.33 -7.30 -15.72
CA GLY A 354 -5.52 -8.69 -15.31
C GLY A 354 -6.54 -8.89 -14.19
N VAL A 355 -7.48 -7.95 -14.01
CA VAL A 355 -8.52 -8.07 -12.98
C VAL A 355 -9.55 -9.12 -13.41
N ASP A 356 -9.71 -10.13 -12.56
CA ASP A 356 -10.70 -11.20 -12.69
C ASP A 356 -11.77 -11.14 -11.59
N TYR A 357 -11.51 -10.41 -10.50
CA TYR A 357 -12.37 -10.32 -9.32
C TYR A 357 -12.53 -8.87 -8.86
N ILE A 358 -13.76 -8.46 -8.55
CA ILE A 358 -14.06 -7.09 -8.12
C ILE A 358 -14.94 -7.10 -6.86
N ALA A 359 -14.67 -6.19 -5.93
CA ALA A 359 -15.56 -5.83 -4.83
C ALA A 359 -15.81 -4.31 -4.83
N GLN A 360 -17.08 -3.91 -4.87
CA GLN A 360 -17.52 -2.52 -4.84
C GLN A 360 -18.83 -2.37 -4.07
N ALA A 361 -19.20 -1.15 -3.69
CA ALA A 361 -20.40 -0.90 -2.91
C ALA A 361 -21.71 -1.27 -3.66
N GLY A 362 -21.80 -0.99 -4.95
CA GLY A 362 -23.07 -0.98 -5.68
C GLY A 362 -23.94 0.23 -5.34
N GLY A 363 -25.14 0.30 -5.93
CA GLY A 363 -26.11 1.37 -5.71
C GLY A 363 -26.01 2.52 -6.70
N SER A 364 -25.30 2.34 -7.82
CA SER A 364 -25.33 3.27 -8.95
C SER A 364 -26.57 3.04 -9.82
N ILE A 365 -27.10 4.12 -10.41
CA ILE A 365 -28.13 4.02 -11.44
C ILE A 365 -27.65 3.22 -12.66
N ARG A 366 -26.34 3.06 -12.82
CA ARG A 366 -25.68 2.36 -13.92
C ARG A 366 -25.07 1.02 -13.52
N ASP A 367 -25.53 0.42 -12.42
CA ASP A 367 -25.01 -0.88 -11.97
C ASP A 367 -25.19 -1.98 -13.03
N ASP A 368 -26.30 -1.94 -13.79
CA ASP A 368 -26.55 -2.83 -14.92
C ASP A 368 -25.44 -2.76 -15.98
N HIS A 369 -25.04 -1.55 -16.38
CA HIS A 369 -23.97 -1.34 -17.37
C HIS A 369 -22.59 -1.81 -16.82
N VAL A 370 -22.34 -1.65 -15.53
CA VAL A 370 -21.09 -2.14 -14.89
C VAL A 370 -21.09 -3.67 -14.85
N ILE A 371 -22.24 -4.31 -14.51
CA ILE A 371 -22.41 -5.75 -14.51
C ILE A 371 -22.21 -6.32 -15.92
N ASP A 372 -22.87 -5.73 -16.94
CA ASP A 372 -22.74 -6.17 -18.34
C ASP A 372 -21.28 -6.10 -18.83
N THR A 373 -20.54 -5.07 -18.40
CA THR A 373 -19.12 -4.94 -18.74
C THR A 373 -18.28 -6.01 -18.05
N CYS A 374 -18.56 -6.34 -16.79
CA CYS A 374 -17.92 -7.48 -16.11
C CYS A 374 -18.22 -8.80 -16.83
N ASP A 375 -19.47 -9.03 -17.21
CA ASP A 375 -19.93 -10.24 -17.91
C ASP A 375 -19.24 -10.41 -19.28
N LYS A 376 -18.99 -9.29 -19.99
CA LYS A 376 -18.25 -9.29 -21.26
C LYS A 376 -16.86 -9.90 -21.13
N TYR A 377 -16.21 -9.68 -19.98
CA TYR A 377 -14.84 -10.15 -19.69
C TYR A 377 -14.78 -11.37 -18.78
N GLY A 378 -15.93 -11.93 -18.35
CA GLY A 378 -15.98 -13.05 -17.43
C GLY A 378 -15.52 -12.72 -15.99
N ILE A 379 -15.51 -11.44 -15.63
CA ILE A 379 -15.12 -10.97 -14.30
C ILE A 379 -16.21 -11.30 -13.28
N ALA A 380 -15.84 -11.89 -12.16
CA ALA A 380 -16.74 -12.09 -11.02
C ALA A 380 -16.73 -10.85 -10.13
N MET A 381 -17.93 -10.28 -9.88
CA MET A 381 -18.05 -9.08 -9.04
C MET A 381 -18.96 -9.34 -7.84
N ALA A 382 -18.54 -8.85 -6.66
CA ALA A 382 -19.34 -8.75 -5.45
C ALA A 382 -19.77 -7.30 -5.21
N MET A 383 -21.05 -7.09 -4.89
CA MET A 383 -21.61 -5.83 -4.42
C MET A 383 -21.77 -5.89 -2.90
N THR A 384 -20.96 -5.12 -2.19
CA THR A 384 -20.83 -5.19 -0.73
C THR A 384 -21.94 -4.43 0.02
N GLY A 385 -22.58 -3.46 -0.63
CA GLY A 385 -23.50 -2.52 0.02
C GLY A 385 -22.81 -1.54 0.97
N LEU A 386 -21.48 -1.58 1.05
CA LEU A 386 -20.67 -0.80 2.01
C LEU A 386 -19.80 0.24 1.28
N ARG A 387 -19.98 1.52 1.63
CA ARG A 387 -19.12 2.61 1.19
C ARG A 387 -18.02 2.85 2.24
N LEU A 388 -16.78 3.02 1.78
CA LEU A 388 -15.57 3.13 2.62
C LEU A 388 -14.87 4.49 2.47
N PHE A 389 -15.62 5.57 2.27
CA PHE A 389 -15.02 6.89 2.14
C PHE A 389 -14.20 7.27 3.39
N HIS A 390 -13.01 7.80 3.13
CA HIS A 390 -12.06 8.28 4.14
C HIS A 390 -11.58 9.68 3.74
N HIS A 391 -11.83 10.67 4.61
CA HIS A 391 -11.51 12.08 4.39
C HIS A 391 -10.82 12.74 5.57
#